data_69b6279d37e0263b1f368d65e2f138a5
#
_entry.id   69b6279d37e0263b1f368d65e2f138a5
#
_cell.length_a   1.000
_cell.length_b   1.000
_cell.length_c   1.000
_cell.angle_alpha   90.00
_cell.angle_beta   90.00
_cell.angle_gamma   90.00
#
_symmetry.space_group_name_H-M   'P 1'
#
loop_
_entity.id
_entity.type
_entity.pdbx_description
1 polymer ?
#
loop_
_entity_poly.entity_id
_entity_poly.type
_entity_poly.pdbx_seq_one_letter_code
_entity_poly.pdbx_strand_id
1 'polypeptide(L)'
;LKPTGKHDNLAAMTLTLNGTLVLVGAGKMGGAMLEGWLKAGADPRKVVALDPNPPTEVKALLDKHGIRHNPPLSELGPVEVVLVAVKPQIMDDVLQPLRGLAASKPLVLSIVAGKTLAKFADYFGADASIIRSMPNTPAAVGRGITAIVGNAHVTAAQSALAEALLSTIGEVVRVNREEEIDWVTGVSGSGPAYVFHFTECLTAAGVKLGLAPDVAEKLARATVSGAGELMRQSGIDAGTLRQNVTSPKGTTYEALQVLMADDGMKPLVEKAVEAAARRSKELAG
;
A
#
# COMPACT_ATOMS: atom_id res chain seq x y z
N LEU A 1 -13.52 5.93 -27.86
CA LEU A 1 -13.13 6.35 -26.51
C LEU A 1 -11.89 7.22 -26.66
N LYS A 2 -12.02 8.56 -26.52
CA LYS A 2 -10.86 9.45 -26.39
C LYS A 2 -10.41 9.41 -24.94
N PRO A 3 -9.11 9.17 -24.64
CA PRO A 3 -8.63 9.24 -23.28
C PRO A 3 -8.72 10.68 -22.77
N THR A 4 -9.52 10.90 -21.72
CA THR A 4 -9.51 12.16 -20.98
C THR A 4 -8.32 12.10 -20.03
N GLY A 5 -7.14 12.42 -20.55
CA GLY A 5 -5.89 12.43 -19.81
C GLY A 5 -5.89 13.47 -18.69
N LYS A 6 -6.14 13.03 -17.47
CA LYS A 6 -5.89 13.82 -16.25
C LYS A 6 -5.00 13.10 -15.22
N HIS A 7 -4.49 11.89 -15.52
CA HIS A 7 -3.74 11.11 -14.52
C HIS A 7 -2.24 10.94 -14.80
N ASP A 8 -1.70 11.47 -15.90
CA ASP A 8 -0.25 11.41 -16.19
C ASP A 8 0.52 12.68 -15.77
N ASN A 9 -0.13 13.64 -15.10
CA ASN A 9 0.55 14.79 -14.52
C ASN A 9 0.91 14.55 -13.03
N LEU A 10 1.60 13.45 -12.73
CA LEU A 10 2.66 13.48 -11.73
C LEU A 10 3.85 14.22 -12.35
N ALA A 11 3.62 15.47 -12.76
CA ALA A 11 4.70 16.41 -13.00
C ALA A 11 5.60 16.31 -11.77
N ALA A 12 6.85 15.99 -11.98
CA ALA A 12 7.90 15.69 -11.04
C ALA A 12 7.87 16.62 -9.82
N MET A 13 6.99 16.35 -8.84
CA MET A 13 7.13 16.94 -7.52
C MET A 13 8.38 16.30 -6.94
N THR A 14 9.48 17.01 -7.03
CA THR A 14 10.72 16.60 -6.38
C THR A 14 10.40 16.42 -4.89
N LEU A 15 10.52 15.20 -4.39
CA LEU A 15 10.30 14.90 -2.98
C LEU A 15 11.39 15.59 -2.16
N THR A 16 11.00 16.67 -1.46
CA THR A 16 11.92 17.47 -0.67
C THR A 16 11.77 17.12 0.81
N LEU A 17 12.88 16.73 1.42
CA LEU A 17 13.00 16.52 2.86
C LEU A 17 13.79 17.70 3.45
N ASN A 18 13.36 18.23 4.61
CA ASN A 18 14.11 19.25 5.33
C ASN A 18 15.11 18.62 6.32
N GLY A 19 14.76 17.47 6.90
CA GLY A 19 15.59 16.72 7.83
C GLY A 19 15.84 15.28 7.37
N THR A 20 16.25 14.43 8.30
CA THR A 20 16.51 13.01 8.03
C THR A 20 15.21 12.21 8.02
N LEU A 21 15.01 11.40 6.98
CA LEU A 21 14.01 10.34 6.93
C LEU A 21 14.65 9.03 7.37
N VAL A 22 14.14 8.46 8.45
CA VAL A 22 14.58 7.15 8.97
C VAL A 22 13.57 6.09 8.55
N LEU A 23 13.99 5.19 7.68
CA LEU A 23 13.23 3.99 7.29
C LEU A 23 13.57 2.85 8.24
N VAL A 24 12.63 2.47 9.09
CA VAL A 24 12.76 1.35 10.04
C VAL A 24 12.11 0.11 9.42
N GLY A 25 12.94 -0.82 8.96
CA GLY A 25 12.54 -1.97 8.18
C GLY A 25 12.60 -1.69 6.67
N ALA A 26 13.58 -2.29 6.01
CA ALA A 26 13.81 -2.17 4.56
C ALA A 26 13.46 -3.49 3.84
N GLY A 27 12.38 -4.15 4.27
CA GLY A 27 11.81 -5.33 3.62
C GLY A 27 11.16 -4.99 2.28
N LYS A 28 10.31 -5.88 1.76
CA LYS A 28 9.66 -5.68 0.42
C LYS A 28 8.94 -4.34 0.31
N MET A 29 8.11 -3.96 1.30
CA MET A 29 7.35 -2.71 1.25
C MET A 29 8.25 -1.48 1.50
N GLY A 30 9.11 -1.53 2.54
CA GLY A 30 10.07 -0.45 2.80
C GLY A 30 11.03 -0.23 1.63
N GLY A 31 11.49 -1.30 0.98
CA GLY A 31 12.31 -1.24 -0.24
C GLY A 31 11.59 -0.61 -1.43
N ALA A 32 10.31 -0.96 -1.65
CA ALA A 32 9.50 -0.35 -2.71
C ALA A 32 9.31 1.16 -2.48
N MET A 33 9.07 1.57 -1.23
CA MET A 33 8.98 2.99 -0.86
C MET A 33 10.31 3.70 -1.09
N LEU A 34 11.42 3.13 -0.65
CA LEU A 34 12.75 3.68 -0.85
C LEU A 34 13.04 3.90 -2.34
N GLU A 35 12.77 2.91 -3.18
CA GLU A 35 12.93 3.02 -4.62
C GLU A 35 12.03 4.13 -5.21
N GLY A 36 10.78 4.21 -4.75
CA GLY A 36 9.83 5.26 -5.12
C GLY A 36 10.34 6.65 -4.78
N TRP A 37 10.87 6.85 -3.57
CA TRP A 37 11.42 8.14 -3.13
C TRP A 37 12.63 8.57 -3.96
N LEU A 38 13.54 7.65 -4.25
CA LEU A 38 14.71 7.93 -5.09
C LEU A 38 14.31 8.30 -6.52
N LYS A 39 13.31 7.60 -7.10
CA LYS A 39 12.74 7.95 -8.41
C LYS A 39 12.06 9.32 -8.41
N ALA A 40 11.45 9.72 -7.29
CA ALA A 40 10.85 11.04 -7.09
C ALA A 40 11.86 12.13 -6.72
N GLY A 41 13.18 11.84 -6.76
CA GLY A 41 14.23 12.82 -6.57
C GLY A 41 14.57 13.14 -5.12
N ALA A 42 14.21 12.27 -4.16
CA ALA A 42 14.66 12.42 -2.78
C ALA A 42 16.20 12.40 -2.69
N ASP A 43 16.76 13.31 -1.89
CA ASP A 43 18.20 13.32 -1.63
C ASP A 43 18.60 12.09 -0.80
N PRO A 44 19.37 11.13 -1.35
CA PRO A 44 19.73 9.91 -0.64
C PRO A 44 20.54 10.17 0.64
N ARG A 45 21.24 11.32 0.75
CA ARG A 45 21.99 11.71 1.97
C ARG A 45 21.05 12.01 3.15
N LYS A 46 19.79 12.33 2.89
CA LYS A 46 18.75 12.56 3.91
C LYS A 46 17.97 11.31 4.26
N VAL A 47 18.25 10.18 3.62
CA VAL A 47 17.61 8.91 3.93
C VAL A 47 18.57 8.02 4.72
N VAL A 48 18.03 7.38 5.74
CA VAL A 48 18.73 6.37 6.55
C VAL A 48 17.87 5.12 6.62
N ALA A 49 18.43 3.96 6.39
CA ALA A 49 17.75 2.68 6.54
C ALA A 49 18.24 1.97 7.81
N LEU A 50 17.31 1.55 8.65
CA LEU A 50 17.54 0.71 9.82
C LEU A 50 16.90 -0.65 9.59
N ASP A 51 17.69 -1.64 9.17
CA ASP A 51 17.29 -3.03 8.95
C ASP A 51 18.52 -3.93 9.10
N PRO A 52 18.53 -4.90 10.00
CA PRO A 52 19.70 -5.78 10.18
C PRO A 52 19.93 -6.71 8.97
N ASN A 53 18.88 -7.07 8.22
CA ASN A 53 18.93 -8.04 7.13
C ASN A 53 18.03 -7.63 5.95
N PRO A 54 18.35 -6.53 5.24
CA PRO A 54 17.56 -6.13 4.08
C PRO A 54 17.70 -7.15 2.94
N PRO A 55 16.67 -7.36 2.10
CA PRO A 55 16.78 -8.18 0.90
C PRO A 55 17.94 -7.74 0.01
N THR A 56 18.52 -8.68 -0.75
CA THR A 56 19.70 -8.42 -1.60
C THR A 56 19.49 -7.26 -2.56
N GLU A 57 18.31 -7.16 -3.17
CA GLU A 57 17.94 -6.08 -4.08
C GLU A 57 17.88 -4.71 -3.37
N VAL A 58 17.39 -4.69 -2.13
CA VAL A 58 17.33 -3.45 -1.34
C VAL A 58 18.72 -3.05 -0.87
N LYS A 59 19.56 -4.02 -0.46
CA LYS A 59 20.96 -3.75 -0.11
C LYS A 59 21.71 -3.16 -1.29
N ALA A 60 21.56 -3.72 -2.49
CA ALA A 60 22.15 -3.18 -3.70
C ALA A 60 21.68 -1.74 -4.00
N LEU A 61 20.42 -1.43 -3.71
CA LEU A 61 19.88 -0.07 -3.86
C LEU A 61 20.50 0.90 -2.85
N LEU A 62 20.65 0.51 -1.58
CA LEU A 62 21.32 1.29 -0.55
C LEU A 62 22.76 1.61 -0.94
N ASP A 63 23.53 0.60 -1.36
CA ASP A 63 24.93 0.72 -1.75
C ASP A 63 25.08 1.62 -2.99
N LYS A 64 24.24 1.41 -4.00
CA LYS A 64 24.26 2.18 -5.26
C LYS A 64 24.06 3.68 -5.03
N HIS A 65 23.22 4.05 -4.09
CA HIS A 65 22.87 5.45 -3.80
C HIS A 65 23.63 6.04 -2.61
N GLY A 66 24.51 5.28 -1.97
CA GLY A 66 25.27 5.71 -0.80
C GLY A 66 24.39 6.03 0.41
N ILE A 67 23.26 5.33 0.55
CA ILE A 67 22.34 5.53 1.66
C ILE A 67 22.91 4.94 2.93
N ARG A 68 22.93 5.71 4.00
CA ARG A 68 23.45 5.25 5.31
C ARG A 68 22.58 4.09 5.82
N HIS A 69 23.25 2.99 6.13
CA HIS A 69 22.62 1.75 6.58
C HIS A 69 23.09 1.40 7.99
N ASN A 70 22.16 1.30 8.93
CA ASN A 70 22.39 1.03 10.35
C ASN A 70 23.46 1.90 11.01
N PRO A 71 23.50 3.24 10.76
CA PRO A 71 24.43 4.08 11.50
C PRO A 71 24.04 4.16 12.99
N PRO A 72 24.98 4.55 13.88
CA PRO A 72 24.63 4.90 15.25
C PRO A 72 23.56 5.98 15.30
N LEU A 73 22.60 5.86 16.20
CA LEU A 73 21.48 6.82 16.30
C LEU A 73 21.94 8.26 16.60
N SER A 74 23.08 8.40 17.30
CA SER A 74 23.71 9.70 17.58
C SER A 74 24.20 10.44 16.34
N GLU A 75 24.34 9.77 15.22
CA GLU A 75 24.81 10.34 13.95
C GLU A 75 23.68 10.75 12.98
N LEU A 76 22.41 10.54 13.37
CA LEU A 76 21.28 10.79 12.49
C LEU A 76 21.01 12.29 12.23
N GLY A 77 21.44 13.16 13.13
CA GLY A 77 21.07 14.56 13.11
C GLY A 77 19.56 14.78 13.37
N PRO A 78 18.99 15.93 13.02
CA PRO A 78 17.57 16.18 13.19
C PRO A 78 16.73 15.24 12.32
N VAL A 79 15.88 14.43 12.96
CA VAL A 79 14.99 13.48 12.29
C VAL A 79 13.65 14.17 12.00
N GLU A 80 13.27 14.22 10.73
CA GLU A 80 12.00 14.79 10.27
C GLU A 80 10.90 13.73 10.20
N VAL A 81 11.23 12.53 9.75
CA VAL A 81 10.29 11.42 9.59
C VAL A 81 10.90 10.12 10.12
N VAL A 82 10.13 9.37 10.90
CA VAL A 82 10.39 7.96 11.21
C VAL A 82 9.32 7.13 10.53
N LEU A 83 9.67 6.44 9.44
CA LEU A 83 8.76 5.52 8.76
C LEU A 83 8.98 4.12 9.30
N VAL A 84 7.94 3.53 9.90
CA VAL A 84 7.97 2.20 10.51
C VAL A 84 7.36 1.19 9.55
N ALA A 85 8.21 0.29 9.02
CA ALA A 85 7.85 -0.71 7.99
C ALA A 85 8.26 -2.14 8.39
N VAL A 86 8.27 -2.43 9.67
CA VAL A 86 8.60 -3.76 10.21
C VAL A 86 7.35 -4.65 10.33
N LYS A 87 7.58 -5.95 10.50
CA LYS A 87 6.48 -6.87 10.82
C LYS A 87 5.91 -6.57 12.21
N PRO A 88 4.58 -6.70 12.41
CA PRO A 88 3.92 -6.39 13.69
C PRO A 88 4.51 -7.13 14.89
N GLN A 89 5.01 -8.37 14.68
CA GLN A 89 5.50 -9.25 15.73
C GLN A 89 6.82 -8.78 16.36
N ILE A 90 7.64 -8.04 15.61
CA ILE A 90 8.95 -7.57 16.08
C ILE A 90 8.97 -6.07 16.37
N MET A 91 7.84 -5.38 16.17
CA MET A 91 7.77 -3.92 16.28
C MET A 91 8.24 -3.41 17.63
N ASP A 92 7.83 -4.06 18.71
CA ASP A 92 8.15 -3.63 20.07
C ASP A 92 9.66 -3.69 20.34
N ASP A 93 10.32 -4.77 19.94
CA ASP A 93 11.77 -4.93 20.08
C ASP A 93 12.54 -3.90 19.23
N VAL A 94 12.04 -3.61 18.03
CA VAL A 94 12.69 -2.67 17.11
C VAL A 94 12.49 -1.21 17.55
N LEU A 95 11.31 -0.83 18.05
CA LEU A 95 11.05 0.56 18.43
C LEU A 95 11.59 0.93 19.81
N GLN A 96 11.76 -0.02 20.72
CA GLN A 96 12.28 0.26 22.06
C GLN A 96 13.62 1.03 22.07
N PRO A 97 14.65 0.62 21.29
CA PRO A 97 15.91 1.37 21.22
C PRO A 97 15.78 2.71 20.48
N LEU A 98 14.72 2.93 19.68
CA LEU A 98 14.51 4.13 18.89
C LEU A 98 13.76 5.26 19.62
N ARG A 99 13.36 5.04 20.87
CA ARG A 99 12.64 6.05 21.70
C ARG A 99 13.36 7.39 21.77
N GLY A 100 14.70 7.39 21.74
CA GLY A 100 15.51 8.62 21.74
C GLY A 100 15.23 9.54 20.55
N LEU A 101 14.71 9.02 19.44
CA LEU A 101 14.34 9.82 18.26
C LEU A 101 13.17 10.77 18.53
N ALA A 102 12.37 10.52 19.57
CA ALA A 102 11.29 11.39 20.00
C ALA A 102 11.76 12.82 20.32
N ALA A 103 13.01 13.00 20.72
CA ALA A 103 13.60 14.33 21.01
C ALA A 103 13.58 15.26 19.79
N SER A 104 13.62 14.74 18.56
CA SER A 104 13.51 15.51 17.32
C SER A 104 12.05 15.87 16.96
N LYS A 105 11.05 15.37 17.69
CA LYS A 105 9.61 15.50 17.39
C LYS A 105 9.27 15.15 15.95
N PRO A 106 9.70 13.99 15.44
CA PRO A 106 9.50 13.60 14.04
C PRO A 106 8.02 13.33 13.75
N LEU A 107 7.66 13.37 12.48
CA LEU A 107 6.47 12.68 12.03
C LEU A 107 6.72 11.17 12.09
N VAL A 108 5.93 10.45 12.87
CA VAL A 108 5.91 8.98 12.88
C VAL A 108 4.91 8.50 11.84
N LEU A 109 5.38 7.85 10.78
CA LEU A 109 4.56 7.30 9.71
C LEU A 109 4.64 5.77 9.76
N SER A 110 3.53 5.11 10.08
CA SER A 110 3.49 3.65 10.22
C SER A 110 2.75 2.98 9.08
N ILE A 111 3.34 1.91 8.53
CA ILE A 111 2.65 0.96 7.65
C ILE A 111 2.43 -0.40 8.32
N VAL A 112 2.63 -0.48 9.65
CA VAL A 112 2.53 -1.73 10.40
C VAL A 112 1.07 -2.13 10.57
N ALA A 113 0.69 -3.26 9.99
CA ALA A 113 -0.66 -3.79 10.11
C ALA A 113 -1.03 -4.09 11.57
N GLY A 114 -2.27 -3.78 11.96
CA GLY A 114 -2.78 -4.12 13.29
C GLY A 114 -2.13 -3.36 14.45
N LYS A 115 -1.46 -2.23 14.23
CA LYS A 115 -0.91 -1.40 15.31
C LYS A 115 -1.56 -0.01 15.31
N THR A 116 -2.04 0.40 16.48
CA THR A 116 -2.83 1.62 16.65
C THR A 116 -1.95 2.87 16.82
N LEU A 117 -2.54 4.05 16.59
CA LEU A 117 -1.90 5.35 16.87
C LEU A 117 -1.45 5.43 18.33
N ALA A 118 -2.26 4.95 19.28
CA ALA A 118 -1.94 4.91 20.71
C ALA A 118 -0.70 4.06 20.97
N LYS A 119 -0.55 2.92 20.29
CA LYS A 119 0.62 2.06 20.45
C LYS A 119 1.92 2.76 20.05
N PHE A 120 1.92 3.59 19.03
CA PHE A 120 3.10 4.38 18.65
C PHE A 120 3.37 5.53 19.64
N ALA A 121 2.34 6.09 20.26
CA ALA A 121 2.51 7.10 21.30
C ALA A 121 3.24 6.56 22.54
N ASP A 122 3.16 5.26 22.83
CA ASP A 122 3.95 4.61 23.90
C ASP A 122 5.47 4.73 23.69
N TYR A 123 5.92 4.87 22.42
CA TYR A 123 7.35 4.98 22.08
C TYR A 123 7.79 6.42 21.84
N PHE A 124 6.97 7.22 21.20
CA PHE A 124 7.34 8.56 20.73
C PHE A 124 6.75 9.70 21.57
N GLY A 125 5.91 9.36 22.55
CA GLY A 125 5.27 10.33 23.46
C GLY A 125 3.83 10.64 23.08
N ALA A 126 3.04 11.08 24.08
CA ALA A 126 1.61 11.39 23.92
C ALA A 126 1.34 12.50 22.90
N ASP A 127 2.26 13.47 22.80
CA ASP A 127 2.15 14.62 21.89
C ASP A 127 2.81 14.38 20.52
N ALA A 128 3.26 13.15 20.23
CA ALA A 128 3.89 12.82 18.96
C ALA A 128 2.91 12.94 17.80
N SER A 129 3.37 13.48 16.67
CA SER A 129 2.63 13.49 15.41
C SER A 129 2.71 12.10 14.78
N ILE A 130 1.60 11.38 14.73
CA ILE A 130 1.55 9.99 14.26
C ILE A 130 0.51 9.83 13.16
N ILE A 131 0.94 9.25 12.03
CA ILE A 131 0.06 8.80 10.94
C ILE A 131 0.15 7.29 10.84
N ARG A 132 -1.00 6.63 10.95
CA ARG A 132 -1.17 5.24 10.60
C ARG A 132 -1.56 5.14 9.13
N SER A 133 -0.92 4.26 8.39
CA SER A 133 -1.22 4.05 6.99
C SER A 133 -1.31 2.56 6.64
N MET A 134 -2.08 2.25 5.60
CA MET A 134 -2.28 0.89 5.13
C MET A 134 -2.11 0.84 3.61
N PRO A 135 -0.88 0.60 3.13
CA PRO A 135 -0.60 0.33 1.71
C PRO A 135 -1.02 -1.09 1.31
N ASN A 136 -0.92 -1.37 0.02
CA ASN A 136 -1.11 -2.73 -0.49
C ASN A 136 0.01 -3.15 -1.45
N THR A 137 0.08 -4.44 -1.77
CA THR A 137 1.21 -5.03 -2.52
C THR A 137 1.42 -4.52 -3.94
N PRO A 138 0.43 -4.00 -4.71
CA PRO A 138 0.68 -3.35 -6.00
C PRO A 138 1.59 -2.12 -5.93
N ALA A 139 1.89 -1.62 -4.74
CA ALA A 139 2.94 -0.63 -4.48
C ALA A 139 4.29 -1.00 -5.12
N ALA A 140 4.61 -2.29 -5.19
CA ALA A 140 5.84 -2.80 -5.82
C ALA A 140 5.99 -2.43 -7.31
N VAL A 141 4.89 -2.10 -7.97
CA VAL A 141 4.86 -1.66 -9.38
C VAL A 141 4.30 -0.23 -9.52
N GLY A 142 4.28 0.55 -8.44
CA GLY A 142 3.76 1.92 -8.43
C GLY A 142 2.24 2.03 -8.68
N ARG A 143 1.51 0.96 -8.38
CA ARG A 143 0.05 0.86 -8.55
C ARG A 143 -0.65 0.54 -7.24
N GLY A 144 -0.03 0.88 -6.11
CA GLY A 144 -0.62 0.74 -4.79
C GLY A 144 -1.74 1.74 -4.54
N ILE A 145 -2.50 1.48 -3.49
CA ILE A 145 -3.34 2.46 -2.82
C ILE A 145 -3.05 2.39 -1.33
N THR A 146 -2.89 3.57 -0.72
CA THR A 146 -2.58 3.68 0.70
C THR A 146 -3.63 4.54 1.39
N ALA A 147 -4.33 3.99 2.38
CA ALA A 147 -5.15 4.80 3.26
C ALA A 147 -4.31 5.36 4.41
N ILE A 148 -4.62 6.58 4.84
CA ILE A 148 -3.94 7.25 5.96
C ILE A 148 -4.94 7.84 6.94
N VAL A 149 -4.58 7.82 8.22
CA VAL A 149 -5.24 8.56 9.31
C VAL A 149 -4.18 9.09 10.26
N GLY A 150 -4.32 10.35 10.65
CA GLY A 150 -3.43 11.00 11.62
C GLY A 150 -4.10 11.22 12.97
N ASN A 151 -3.29 11.33 14.03
CA ASN A 151 -3.78 11.82 15.31
C ASN A 151 -3.93 13.37 15.30
N ALA A 152 -4.45 13.94 16.39
CA ALA A 152 -4.70 15.38 16.51
C ALA A 152 -3.42 16.25 16.50
N HIS A 153 -2.24 15.67 16.68
CA HIS A 153 -0.96 16.39 16.71
C HIS A 153 -0.32 16.54 15.32
N VAL A 154 -0.87 15.86 14.31
CA VAL A 154 -0.36 15.94 12.93
C VAL A 154 -0.71 17.30 12.33
N THR A 155 0.31 18.04 11.92
CA THR A 155 0.14 19.33 11.23
C THR A 155 -0.22 19.11 9.75
N ALA A 156 -0.77 20.14 9.10
CA ALA A 156 -1.06 20.12 7.67
C ALA A 156 0.21 19.84 6.82
N ALA A 157 1.36 20.40 7.21
CA ALA A 157 2.64 20.17 6.53
C ALA A 157 3.10 18.72 6.67
N GLN A 158 2.99 18.12 7.85
CA GLN A 158 3.33 16.72 8.08
C GLN A 158 2.39 15.78 7.31
N SER A 159 1.09 16.10 7.25
CA SER A 159 0.14 15.33 6.46
C SER A 159 0.47 15.39 4.96
N ALA A 160 0.82 16.56 4.44
CA ALA A 160 1.24 16.73 3.05
C ALA A 160 2.55 15.98 2.75
N LEU A 161 3.50 15.98 3.69
CA LEU A 161 4.75 15.21 3.55
C LEU A 161 4.48 13.70 3.53
N ALA A 162 3.62 13.20 4.43
CA ALA A 162 3.23 11.79 4.42
C ALA A 162 2.59 11.37 3.09
N GLU A 163 1.68 12.19 2.57
CA GLU A 163 1.06 11.95 1.26
C GLU A 163 2.09 11.96 0.13
N ALA A 164 3.02 12.91 0.12
CA ALA A 164 4.08 12.96 -0.88
C ALA A 164 4.96 11.70 -0.84
N LEU A 165 5.35 11.24 0.36
CA LEU A 165 6.12 10.01 0.55
C LEU A 165 5.37 8.78 0.05
N LEU A 166 4.08 8.65 0.37
CA LEU A 166 3.27 7.49 0.02
C LEU A 166 2.81 7.51 -1.45
N SER A 167 2.62 8.69 -2.04
CA SER A 167 2.22 8.83 -3.45
C SER A 167 3.28 8.31 -4.43
N THR A 168 4.53 8.14 -3.99
CA THR A 168 5.58 7.55 -4.82
C THR A 168 5.35 6.07 -5.16
N ILE A 169 4.48 5.39 -4.44
CA ILE A 169 4.15 3.97 -4.62
C ILE A 169 2.71 3.73 -5.08
N GLY A 170 1.92 4.78 -5.32
CA GLY A 170 0.53 4.69 -5.78
C GLY A 170 -0.34 5.82 -5.28
N GLU A 171 -1.63 5.60 -5.25
CA GLU A 171 -2.62 6.57 -4.79
C GLU A 171 -2.68 6.64 -3.25
N VAL A 172 -3.09 7.80 -2.72
CA VAL A 172 -3.29 8.01 -1.29
C VAL A 172 -4.72 8.49 -1.04
N VAL A 173 -5.37 7.91 -0.05
CA VAL A 173 -6.70 8.34 0.41
C VAL A 173 -6.66 8.60 1.91
N ARG A 174 -7.39 9.61 2.36
CA ARG A 174 -7.56 9.89 3.80
C ARG A 174 -8.83 9.21 4.30
N VAL A 175 -8.75 8.61 5.47
CA VAL A 175 -9.92 8.17 6.23
C VAL A 175 -10.08 9.05 7.46
N ASN A 176 -11.29 9.11 8.01
CA ASN A 176 -11.62 10.06 9.06
C ASN A 176 -11.39 9.50 10.46
N ARG A 177 -11.46 8.19 10.61
CA ARG A 177 -11.34 7.49 11.90
C ARG A 177 -10.38 6.33 11.79
N GLU A 178 -9.67 6.05 12.86
CA GLU A 178 -8.66 4.99 12.89
C GLU A 178 -9.26 3.60 12.61
N GLU A 179 -10.49 3.35 13.05
CA GLU A 179 -11.18 2.07 12.85
C GLU A 179 -11.42 1.75 11.37
N GLU A 180 -11.50 2.78 10.52
CA GLU A 180 -11.68 2.60 9.08
C GLU A 180 -10.47 1.91 8.41
N ILE A 181 -9.29 1.96 9.04
CA ILE A 181 -8.09 1.24 8.57
C ILE A 181 -8.31 -0.28 8.55
N ASP A 182 -9.13 -0.82 9.46
CA ASP A 182 -9.45 -2.24 9.46
C ASP A 182 -10.35 -2.61 8.28
N TRP A 183 -11.29 -1.74 7.92
CA TRP A 183 -12.12 -1.91 6.71
C TRP A 183 -11.29 -1.76 5.43
N VAL A 184 -10.39 -0.78 5.40
CA VAL A 184 -9.41 -0.62 4.32
C VAL A 184 -8.55 -1.87 4.16
N THR A 185 -8.13 -2.47 5.28
CA THR A 185 -7.36 -3.73 5.25
C THR A 185 -8.16 -4.84 4.57
N GLY A 186 -9.46 -4.95 4.87
CA GLY A 186 -10.35 -5.91 4.22
C GLY A 186 -10.53 -5.64 2.72
N VAL A 187 -10.66 -4.39 2.32
CA VAL A 187 -10.93 -4.01 0.91
C VAL A 187 -9.65 -3.98 0.07
N SER A 188 -8.65 -3.21 0.48
CA SER A 188 -7.47 -2.94 -0.35
C SER A 188 -6.20 -3.63 0.14
N GLY A 189 -6.01 -3.81 1.45
CA GLY A 189 -4.86 -4.52 1.99
C GLY A 189 -4.84 -5.98 1.57
N SER A 190 -5.96 -6.68 1.74
CA SER A 190 -6.17 -8.08 1.35
C SER A 190 -6.66 -8.24 -0.10
N GLY A 191 -7.23 -7.19 -0.69
CA GLY A 191 -7.82 -7.19 -2.03
C GLY A 191 -6.97 -7.79 -3.15
N PRO A 192 -5.66 -7.54 -3.22
CA PRO A 192 -4.81 -8.15 -4.24
C PRO A 192 -4.88 -9.69 -4.23
N ALA A 193 -4.95 -10.32 -3.05
CA ALA A 193 -5.10 -11.78 -2.95
C ALA A 193 -6.43 -12.27 -3.53
N TYR A 194 -7.51 -11.49 -3.39
CA TYR A 194 -8.81 -11.82 -4.00
C TYR A 194 -8.74 -11.81 -5.52
N VAL A 195 -8.05 -10.81 -6.09
CA VAL A 195 -7.83 -10.69 -7.54
C VAL A 195 -6.97 -11.84 -8.05
N PHE A 196 -5.93 -12.23 -7.32
CA PHE A 196 -5.09 -13.36 -7.69
C PHE A 196 -5.88 -14.66 -7.66
N HIS A 197 -6.69 -14.89 -6.62
CA HIS A 197 -7.54 -16.07 -6.52
C HIS A 197 -8.63 -16.09 -7.61
N PHE A 198 -9.24 -14.96 -7.92
CA PHE A 198 -10.17 -14.85 -9.07
C PHE A 198 -9.48 -15.25 -10.38
N THR A 199 -8.22 -14.85 -10.58
CA THR A 199 -7.43 -15.21 -11.76
C THR A 199 -7.18 -16.73 -11.82
N GLU A 200 -6.88 -17.35 -10.67
CA GLU A 200 -6.74 -18.82 -10.56
C GLU A 200 -8.06 -19.53 -10.91
N CYS A 201 -9.18 -19.07 -10.38
CA CYS A 201 -10.51 -19.62 -10.68
C CYS A 201 -10.85 -19.51 -12.17
N LEU A 202 -10.55 -18.37 -12.79
CA LEU A 202 -10.79 -18.14 -14.21
C LEU A 202 -9.92 -19.08 -15.08
N THR A 203 -8.66 -19.27 -14.70
CA THR A 203 -7.75 -20.24 -15.35
C THR A 203 -8.30 -21.65 -15.23
N ALA A 204 -8.69 -22.10 -14.04
CA ALA A 204 -9.23 -23.42 -13.79
C ALA A 204 -10.53 -23.68 -14.59
N ALA A 205 -11.40 -22.67 -14.70
CA ALA A 205 -12.61 -22.75 -15.52
C ALA A 205 -12.28 -22.94 -17.00
N GLY A 206 -11.27 -22.21 -17.53
CA GLY A 206 -10.81 -22.39 -18.92
C GLY A 206 -10.28 -23.80 -19.20
N VAL A 207 -9.47 -24.33 -18.29
CA VAL A 207 -8.95 -25.71 -18.39
C VAL A 207 -10.10 -26.73 -18.35
N LYS A 208 -11.08 -26.54 -17.47
CA LYS A 208 -12.26 -27.42 -17.38
C LYS A 208 -13.09 -27.43 -18.67
N LEU A 209 -13.07 -26.33 -19.44
CA LEU A 209 -13.73 -26.23 -20.75
C LEU A 209 -12.89 -26.83 -21.88
N GLY A 210 -11.65 -27.26 -21.65
CA GLY A 210 -10.78 -27.92 -22.62
C GLY A 210 -9.64 -27.06 -23.17
N LEU A 211 -9.41 -25.85 -22.64
CA LEU A 211 -8.22 -25.08 -23.01
C LEU A 211 -6.95 -25.72 -22.45
N ALA A 212 -5.85 -25.63 -23.18
CA ALA A 212 -4.53 -26.00 -22.64
C ALA A 212 -4.20 -25.12 -21.42
N PRO A 213 -3.57 -25.66 -20.35
CA PRO A 213 -3.35 -24.93 -19.10
C PRO A 213 -2.59 -23.62 -19.27
N ASP A 214 -1.55 -23.59 -20.10
CA ASP A 214 -0.75 -22.41 -20.40
C ASP A 214 -1.55 -21.33 -21.15
N VAL A 215 -2.44 -21.74 -22.06
CA VAL A 215 -3.35 -20.85 -22.78
C VAL A 215 -4.39 -20.25 -21.81
N ALA A 216 -4.99 -21.08 -20.96
CA ALA A 216 -5.97 -20.65 -19.98
C ALA A 216 -5.36 -19.65 -18.98
N GLU A 217 -4.16 -19.92 -18.46
CA GLU A 217 -3.44 -18.99 -17.56
C GLU A 217 -3.14 -17.66 -18.25
N LYS A 218 -2.58 -17.70 -19.47
CA LYS A 218 -2.26 -16.50 -20.22
C LYS A 218 -3.49 -15.63 -20.48
N LEU A 219 -4.61 -16.24 -20.86
CA LEU A 219 -5.88 -15.52 -21.09
C LEU A 219 -6.42 -14.91 -19.80
N ALA A 220 -6.47 -15.65 -18.70
CA ALA A 220 -6.96 -15.17 -17.42
C ALA A 220 -6.14 -13.99 -16.89
N ARG A 221 -4.81 -14.10 -16.89
CA ARG A 221 -3.90 -13.03 -16.45
C ARG A 221 -4.03 -11.77 -17.30
N ALA A 222 -4.02 -11.91 -18.61
CA ALA A 222 -4.15 -10.79 -19.53
C ALA A 222 -5.53 -10.10 -19.40
N THR A 223 -6.60 -10.88 -19.22
CA THR A 223 -7.95 -10.34 -19.01
C THR A 223 -8.04 -9.52 -17.74
N VAL A 224 -7.57 -10.05 -16.60
CA VAL A 224 -7.65 -9.36 -15.31
C VAL A 224 -6.77 -8.10 -15.31
N SER A 225 -5.52 -8.19 -15.77
CA SER A 225 -4.62 -7.03 -15.82
C SER A 225 -5.12 -5.97 -16.81
N GLY A 226 -5.62 -6.38 -17.98
CA GLY A 226 -6.17 -5.46 -18.98
C GLY A 226 -7.44 -4.77 -18.52
N ALA A 227 -8.36 -5.47 -17.86
CA ALA A 227 -9.56 -4.88 -17.29
C ALA A 227 -9.23 -3.87 -16.18
N GLY A 228 -8.27 -4.18 -15.30
CA GLY A 228 -7.79 -3.25 -14.28
C GLY A 228 -7.16 -1.99 -14.88
N GLU A 229 -6.32 -2.14 -15.90
CA GLU A 229 -5.70 -1.01 -16.58
C GLU A 229 -6.73 -0.16 -17.35
N LEU A 230 -7.71 -0.78 -18.00
CA LEU A 230 -8.80 -0.06 -18.65
C LEU A 230 -9.62 0.76 -17.64
N MET A 231 -9.94 0.19 -16.49
CA MET A 231 -10.64 0.88 -15.40
C MET A 231 -9.82 2.08 -14.91
N ARG A 232 -8.53 1.91 -14.71
CA ARG A 232 -7.61 2.97 -14.27
C ARG A 232 -7.53 4.12 -15.28
N GLN A 233 -7.34 3.80 -16.58
CA GLN A 233 -7.13 4.82 -17.60
C GLN A 233 -8.40 5.56 -17.99
N SER A 234 -9.52 4.87 -17.98
CA SER A 234 -10.79 5.47 -18.44
C SER A 234 -11.43 6.41 -17.43
N GLY A 235 -11.18 6.20 -16.11
CA GLY A 235 -11.89 6.89 -15.05
C GLY A 235 -13.38 6.61 -14.98
N ILE A 236 -13.86 5.62 -15.76
CA ILE A 236 -15.26 5.19 -15.81
C ILE A 236 -15.49 4.20 -14.67
N ASP A 237 -16.63 4.32 -13.99
CA ASP A 237 -16.98 3.40 -12.90
C ASP A 237 -17.13 1.95 -13.40
N ALA A 238 -16.83 1.00 -12.52
CA ALA A 238 -16.80 -0.42 -12.87
C ALA A 238 -18.17 -0.96 -13.35
N GLY A 239 -19.28 -0.41 -12.84
CA GLY A 239 -20.64 -0.79 -13.26
C GLY A 239 -20.90 -0.43 -14.71
N THR A 240 -20.55 0.78 -15.10
CA THR A 240 -20.67 1.27 -16.49
C THR A 240 -19.74 0.48 -17.42
N LEU A 241 -18.48 0.23 -17.02
CA LEU A 241 -17.57 -0.60 -17.83
C LEU A 241 -18.12 -2.01 -18.04
N ARG A 242 -18.67 -2.63 -16.99
CA ARG A 242 -19.34 -3.94 -17.10
C ARG A 242 -20.50 -3.89 -18.10
N GLN A 243 -21.37 -2.88 -18.03
CA GLN A 243 -22.49 -2.71 -18.96
C GLN A 243 -22.00 -2.56 -20.41
N ASN A 244 -20.96 -1.78 -20.65
CA ASN A 244 -20.42 -1.51 -21.98
C ASN A 244 -19.91 -2.78 -22.70
N VAL A 245 -19.53 -3.84 -21.96
CA VAL A 245 -19.10 -5.13 -22.52
C VAL A 245 -20.20 -6.20 -22.48
N THR A 246 -21.44 -5.82 -22.11
CA THR A 246 -22.56 -6.75 -21.96
C THR A 246 -23.63 -6.46 -23.02
N SER A 247 -23.61 -7.24 -24.10
CA SER A 247 -24.69 -7.19 -25.09
C SER A 247 -25.90 -8.03 -24.63
N PRO A 248 -27.14 -7.59 -24.93
CA PRO A 248 -28.33 -8.36 -24.58
C PRO A 248 -28.29 -9.79 -25.13
N LYS A 249 -28.57 -10.77 -24.30
CA LYS A 249 -28.52 -12.22 -24.64
C LYS A 249 -27.16 -12.70 -25.17
N GLY A 250 -26.09 -11.95 -24.92
CA GLY A 250 -24.72 -12.33 -25.27
C GLY A 250 -24.07 -13.24 -24.22
N THR A 251 -22.89 -13.76 -24.52
CA THR A 251 -22.13 -14.64 -23.62
C THR A 251 -21.82 -13.99 -22.28
N THR A 252 -21.47 -12.69 -22.28
CA THR A 252 -21.24 -11.92 -21.06
C THR A 252 -22.51 -11.78 -20.23
N TYR A 253 -23.65 -11.57 -20.87
CA TYR A 253 -24.94 -11.49 -20.17
C TYR A 253 -25.23 -12.79 -19.40
N GLU A 254 -25.12 -13.95 -20.05
CA GLU A 254 -25.37 -15.26 -19.41
C GLU A 254 -24.40 -15.52 -18.24
N ALA A 255 -23.12 -15.20 -18.41
CA ALA A 255 -22.14 -15.33 -17.33
C ALA A 255 -22.48 -14.42 -16.13
N LEU A 256 -22.93 -13.19 -16.38
CA LEU A 256 -23.32 -12.25 -15.34
C LEU A 256 -24.59 -12.68 -14.59
N GLN A 257 -25.53 -13.44 -15.23
CA GLN A 257 -26.67 -14.01 -14.50
C GLN A 257 -26.19 -14.92 -13.36
N VAL A 258 -25.12 -15.68 -13.57
CA VAL A 258 -24.52 -16.54 -12.54
C VAL A 258 -23.77 -15.71 -11.49
N LEU A 259 -22.89 -14.81 -11.93
CA LEU A 259 -22.05 -14.04 -11.01
C LEU A 259 -22.82 -13.02 -10.16
N MET A 260 -23.95 -12.54 -10.65
CA MET A 260 -24.78 -11.54 -9.98
C MET A 260 -26.05 -12.12 -9.33
N ALA A 261 -26.21 -13.46 -9.32
CA ALA A 261 -27.28 -14.13 -8.58
C ALA A 261 -27.20 -13.80 -7.07
N ASP A 262 -28.29 -13.99 -6.36
CA ASP A 262 -28.38 -13.70 -4.92
C ASP A 262 -27.34 -14.49 -4.08
N ASP A 263 -26.96 -15.67 -4.55
CA ASP A 263 -25.88 -16.51 -3.98
C ASP A 263 -24.55 -16.40 -4.74
N GLY A 264 -24.44 -15.44 -5.67
CA GLY A 264 -23.28 -15.25 -6.52
C GLY A 264 -22.09 -14.56 -5.86
N MET A 265 -21.35 -13.77 -6.60
CA MET A 265 -20.08 -13.17 -6.16
C MET A 265 -20.26 -12.17 -5.01
N LYS A 266 -21.35 -11.37 -5.02
CA LYS A 266 -21.54 -10.28 -4.05
C LYS A 266 -21.50 -10.77 -2.59
N PRO A 267 -22.36 -11.69 -2.15
CA PRO A 267 -22.35 -12.15 -0.75
C PRO A 267 -21.05 -12.88 -0.38
N LEU A 268 -20.38 -13.49 -1.35
CA LEU A 268 -19.09 -14.14 -1.10
C LEU A 268 -17.98 -13.12 -0.81
N VAL A 269 -17.91 -12.05 -1.60
CA VAL A 269 -16.94 -10.96 -1.38
C VAL A 269 -17.23 -10.22 -0.08
N GLU A 270 -18.51 -9.94 0.25
CA GLU A 270 -18.89 -9.32 1.52
C GLU A 270 -18.36 -10.14 2.71
N LYS A 271 -18.62 -11.45 2.74
CA LYS A 271 -18.13 -12.35 3.80
C LYS A 271 -16.58 -12.36 3.88
N ALA A 272 -15.88 -12.36 2.74
CA ALA A 272 -14.43 -12.36 2.72
C ALA A 272 -13.84 -11.05 3.28
N VAL A 273 -14.39 -9.90 2.88
CA VAL A 273 -13.97 -8.58 3.35
C VAL A 273 -14.24 -8.42 4.86
N GLU A 274 -15.42 -8.84 5.32
CA GLU A 274 -15.77 -8.83 6.75
C GLU A 274 -14.82 -9.69 7.58
N ALA A 275 -14.48 -10.89 7.10
CA ALA A 275 -13.56 -11.79 7.79
C ALA A 275 -12.15 -11.16 7.89
N ALA A 276 -11.67 -10.53 6.82
CA ALA A 276 -10.37 -9.86 6.82
C ALA A 276 -10.36 -8.62 7.74
N ALA A 277 -11.40 -7.79 7.70
CA ALA A 277 -11.53 -6.63 8.57
C ALA A 277 -11.61 -7.03 10.06
N ARG A 278 -12.39 -8.06 10.40
CA ARG A 278 -12.44 -8.61 11.75
C ARG A 278 -11.08 -9.08 12.22
N ARG A 279 -10.33 -9.82 11.36
CA ARG A 279 -9.01 -10.29 11.71
C ARG A 279 -8.00 -9.15 11.89
N SER A 280 -8.09 -8.09 11.08
CA SER A 280 -7.30 -6.87 11.27
C SER A 280 -7.50 -6.26 12.65
N LYS A 281 -8.75 -6.13 13.07
CA LYS A 281 -9.11 -5.62 14.41
C LYS A 281 -8.58 -6.51 15.54
N GLU A 282 -8.68 -7.84 15.42
CA GLU A 282 -8.12 -8.79 16.41
C GLU A 282 -6.59 -8.68 16.55
N LEU A 283 -5.89 -8.35 15.47
CA LEU A 283 -4.44 -8.16 15.48
C LEU A 283 -4.01 -6.83 16.09
N ALA A 284 -4.92 -5.88 16.21
CA ALA A 284 -4.65 -4.57 16.82
C ALA A 284 -4.58 -4.63 18.36
N GLY A 285 -5.14 -5.66 19.00
CA GLY A 285 -5.15 -5.92 20.45
C GLY A 285 -6.49 -5.65 21.05
#